data_c77517ebb4ea23aa16926867862caaba
#
_entry.id   c77517ebb4ea23aa16926867862caaba
#
_cell.length_a   1.000
_cell.length_b   1.000
_cell.length_c   1.000
_cell.angle_alpha   90.00
_cell.angle_beta   90.00
_cell.angle_gamma   90.00
#
_symmetry.space_group_name_H-M   'P 1'
#
loop_
_entity.id
_entity.type
_entity.pdbx_description
1 polymer ?
#
loop_
_entity_poly.entity_id
_entity_poly.type
_entity_poly.pdbx_seq_one_letter_code
_entity_poly.pdbx_strand_id
1 'polypeptide(L)'
;MTLRYAVIGAGNGGTAMAAELSLLGRDLVLVEMPGFESRLKVLRDAGGVVVESRIDHFPGGVGTRLAPISRMTTDMSEISGANVVIVIVPAQHHDKVIARALPHLKPGQLVLLNPGGVGGALLWSAALRNAGIRDVLVAQPADLLYAGFRTPGGKAVVADKKKKAALGIFPNADRDVVMQIVADVFPEFQPAANVLEAGMGGPGMLVHPLPMLMNAVRIDRDAPFKYDAYDITPSVARAVEKLDAERIAIIGKLGGRPLPIKDVLTEYYGVTGVDFYETVRCTPPYLGSTAPADFSHRYISEEVPTQVVPSASIGRQLGIATPIMDATIALASAVAGSDYAAEGWTTVSLGIDGLDADAIRTLLETGRR
;
A
#
# COMPACT_ATOMS: atom_id res chain seq x y z
N MET A 1 17.25 10.58 20.55
CA MET A 1 18.12 10.26 19.39
C MET A 1 17.37 10.60 18.13
N THR A 2 18.01 11.25 17.16
CA THR A 2 17.40 11.52 15.85
C THR A 2 17.33 10.22 15.06
N LEU A 3 16.15 9.81 14.61
CA LEU A 3 15.98 8.60 13.81
C LEU A 3 16.58 8.79 12.41
N ARG A 4 17.20 7.73 11.89
CA ARG A 4 17.69 7.62 10.51
C ARG A 4 16.73 6.79 9.68
N TYR A 5 16.47 7.22 8.47
CA TYR A 5 15.53 6.60 7.56
C TYR A 5 16.22 6.05 6.31
N ALA A 6 15.78 4.91 5.84
CA ALA A 6 16.07 4.43 4.50
C ALA A 6 14.76 4.29 3.73
N VAL A 7 14.67 4.87 2.54
CA VAL A 7 13.52 4.74 1.66
C VAL A 7 13.93 3.87 0.48
N ILE A 8 13.32 2.70 0.35
CA ILE A 8 13.55 1.76 -0.77
C ILE A 8 12.48 1.99 -1.83
N GLY A 9 12.92 2.40 -3.01
CA GLY A 9 12.10 2.71 -4.17
C GLY A 9 12.01 4.22 -4.46
N ALA A 10 12.46 4.65 -5.62
CA ALA A 10 12.40 6.05 -6.11
C ALA A 10 11.30 6.25 -7.17
N GLY A 11 10.17 5.54 -7.00
CA GLY A 11 8.95 5.73 -7.80
C GLY A 11 8.10 6.91 -7.31
N ASN A 12 6.81 6.95 -7.68
CA ASN A 12 5.87 8.02 -7.30
C ASN A 12 5.82 8.23 -5.78
N GLY A 13 5.51 7.19 -5.02
CA GLY A 13 5.39 7.27 -3.57
C GLY A 13 6.73 7.50 -2.87
N GLY A 14 7.79 6.80 -3.31
CA GLY A 14 9.10 6.89 -2.67
C GLY A 14 9.76 8.26 -2.82
N THR A 15 9.61 8.93 -3.95
CA THR A 15 10.09 10.31 -4.11
C THR A 15 9.30 11.29 -3.25
N ALA A 16 7.98 11.12 -3.12
CA ALA A 16 7.15 11.96 -2.23
C ALA A 16 7.56 11.76 -0.75
N MET A 17 7.74 10.51 -0.33
CA MET A 17 8.19 10.16 1.03
C MET A 17 9.58 10.72 1.33
N ALA A 18 10.53 10.52 0.42
CA ALA A 18 11.88 11.02 0.58
C ALA A 18 11.92 12.56 0.64
N ALA A 19 11.08 13.23 -0.16
CA ALA A 19 10.95 14.68 -0.12
C ALA A 19 10.37 15.16 1.23
N GLU A 20 9.35 14.51 1.74
CA GLU A 20 8.77 14.87 3.04
C GLU A 20 9.79 14.71 4.17
N LEU A 21 10.45 13.56 4.26
CA LEU A 21 11.50 13.32 5.25
C LEU A 21 12.62 14.35 5.19
N SER A 22 13.08 14.68 3.98
CA SER A 22 14.12 15.69 3.77
C SER A 22 13.67 17.09 4.24
N LEU A 23 12.47 17.51 3.86
CA LEU A 23 11.92 18.82 4.26
C LEU A 23 11.64 18.91 5.76
N LEU A 24 11.40 17.79 6.44
CA LEU A 24 11.33 17.68 7.90
C LEU A 24 12.71 17.61 8.56
N GLY A 25 13.81 17.72 7.80
CA GLY A 25 15.18 17.71 8.32
C GLY A 25 15.62 16.34 8.84
N ARG A 26 15.02 15.23 8.35
CA ARG A 26 15.39 13.89 8.77
C ARG A 26 16.62 13.39 8.03
N ASP A 27 17.47 12.64 8.72
CA ASP A 27 18.60 11.94 8.10
C ASP A 27 18.04 10.74 7.31
N LEU A 28 18.24 10.75 5.98
CA LEU A 28 17.72 9.69 5.12
C LEU A 28 18.72 9.27 4.03
N VAL A 29 18.58 8.03 3.61
CA VAL A 29 19.14 7.50 2.36
C VAL A 29 18.01 7.03 1.45
N LEU A 30 18.05 7.42 0.18
CA LEU A 30 17.13 6.92 -0.84
C LEU A 30 17.83 5.78 -1.58
N VAL A 31 17.26 4.59 -1.48
CA VAL A 31 17.78 3.36 -2.09
C VAL A 31 16.86 2.95 -3.23
N GLU A 32 17.39 2.69 -4.41
CA GLU A 32 16.61 2.16 -5.54
C GLU A 32 17.08 0.75 -5.88
N MET A 33 16.18 -0.05 -6.39
CA MET A 33 16.51 -1.39 -6.86
C MET A 33 17.41 -1.34 -8.10
N PRO A 34 18.41 -2.24 -8.21
CA PRO A 34 19.21 -2.36 -9.42
C PRO A 34 18.35 -2.55 -10.66
N GLY A 35 18.75 -1.91 -11.77
CA GLY A 35 17.99 -1.83 -13.03
C GLY A 35 17.15 -0.57 -13.16
N PHE A 36 17.05 0.24 -12.09
CA PHE A 36 16.30 1.51 -12.09
C PHE A 36 17.18 2.72 -11.77
N GLU A 37 18.49 2.62 -11.99
CA GLU A 37 19.50 3.65 -11.70
C GLU A 37 19.20 5.00 -12.37
N SER A 38 18.56 4.96 -13.54
CA SER A 38 18.14 6.16 -14.26
C SER A 38 17.23 7.07 -13.44
N ARG A 39 16.43 6.49 -12.54
CA ARG A 39 15.56 7.26 -11.63
C ARG A 39 16.38 8.08 -10.64
N LEU A 40 17.45 7.49 -10.10
CA LEU A 40 18.35 8.19 -9.17
C LEU A 40 19.19 9.24 -9.88
N LYS A 41 19.61 8.98 -11.15
CA LYS A 41 20.40 9.94 -11.91
C LYS A 41 19.70 11.29 -12.03
N VAL A 42 18.41 11.28 -12.40
CA VAL A 42 17.61 12.52 -12.53
C VAL A 42 17.55 13.28 -11.19
N LEU A 43 17.42 12.56 -10.07
CA LEU A 43 17.36 13.17 -8.74
C LEU A 43 18.72 13.71 -8.29
N ARG A 44 19.82 13.00 -8.60
CA ARG A 44 21.17 13.45 -8.29
C ARG A 44 21.54 14.71 -9.07
N ASP A 45 21.20 14.74 -10.36
CA ASP A 45 21.45 15.90 -11.22
C ASP A 45 20.71 17.16 -10.71
N ALA A 46 19.55 16.96 -10.04
CA ALA A 46 18.78 18.04 -9.41
C ALA A 46 19.23 18.37 -7.97
N GLY A 47 20.12 17.58 -7.35
CA GLY A 47 20.54 17.72 -5.95
C GLY A 47 19.49 17.24 -4.93
N GLY A 48 18.45 16.52 -5.37
CA GLY A 48 17.35 16.04 -4.54
C GLY A 48 16.07 15.82 -5.33
N VAL A 49 14.95 15.82 -4.63
CA VAL A 49 13.61 15.74 -5.22
C VAL A 49 13.04 17.14 -5.39
N VAL A 50 12.77 17.55 -6.60
CA VAL A 50 11.88 18.71 -6.85
C VAL A 50 10.47 18.25 -6.57
N VAL A 51 9.82 18.79 -5.53
CA VAL A 51 8.46 18.46 -5.15
C VAL A 51 7.51 19.64 -5.37
N GLU A 52 6.38 19.35 -6.03
CA GLU A 52 5.23 20.24 -6.14
C GLU A 52 4.15 19.71 -5.21
N SER A 53 3.86 20.45 -4.14
CA SER A 53 2.76 20.16 -3.25
C SER A 53 1.54 21.00 -3.60
N ARG A 54 0.36 20.38 -3.63
CA ARG A 54 -0.93 21.03 -3.83
C ARG A 54 -1.76 21.12 -2.55
N ILE A 55 -1.14 20.77 -1.41
CA ILE A 55 -1.81 20.71 -0.10
C ILE A 55 -1.02 21.48 0.95
N ASP A 56 -1.72 22.12 1.87
CA ASP A 56 -1.13 22.98 2.90
C ASP A 56 -0.39 22.20 4.00
N HIS A 57 -0.84 20.98 4.29
CA HIS A 57 -0.28 20.13 5.35
C HIS A 57 0.93 19.29 4.94
N PHE A 58 1.45 19.46 3.73
CA PHE A 58 2.77 18.96 3.34
C PHE A 58 3.87 19.92 3.81
N PRO A 59 5.06 19.45 4.19
CA PRO A 59 6.13 20.35 4.67
C PRO A 59 6.44 21.49 3.70
N GLY A 60 6.29 22.73 4.21
CA GLY A 60 6.43 23.96 3.43
C GLY A 60 5.17 24.38 2.66
N GLY A 61 4.02 23.68 2.81
CA GLY A 61 2.72 24.07 2.21
C GLY A 61 2.63 23.88 0.70
N VAL A 62 1.68 24.56 0.08
CA VAL A 62 1.50 24.57 -1.39
C VAL A 62 2.69 25.21 -2.10
N GLY A 63 3.05 24.69 -3.26
CA GLY A 63 4.10 25.24 -4.14
C GLY A 63 5.18 24.24 -4.51
N THR A 64 6.16 24.71 -5.29
CA THR A 64 7.27 23.88 -5.77
C THR A 64 8.56 24.23 -5.04
N ARG A 65 9.30 23.21 -4.60
CA ARG A 65 10.57 23.38 -3.87
C ARG A 65 11.51 22.20 -4.11
N LEU A 66 12.79 22.41 -3.83
CA LEU A 66 13.77 21.34 -3.77
C LEU A 66 13.80 20.74 -2.35
N ALA A 67 13.63 19.44 -2.26
CA ALA A 67 13.92 18.63 -1.07
C ALA A 67 15.32 18.01 -1.25
N PRO A 68 16.38 18.53 -0.60
CA PRO A 68 17.73 18.07 -0.84
C PRO A 68 17.94 16.66 -0.29
N ILE A 69 18.55 15.75 -1.07
CA ILE A 69 18.89 14.40 -0.64
C ILE A 69 20.34 14.14 -1.01
N SER A 70 21.19 14.05 0.00
CA SER A 70 22.63 13.86 -0.19
C SER A 70 23.03 12.42 -0.46
N ARG A 71 22.23 11.45 0.01
CA ARG A 71 22.53 10.01 -0.10
C ARG A 71 21.47 9.32 -0.95
N MET A 72 21.88 8.93 -2.17
CA MET A 72 21.05 8.16 -3.10
C MET A 72 21.91 7.03 -3.67
N THR A 73 21.46 5.79 -3.58
CA THR A 73 22.28 4.62 -3.95
C THR A 73 21.43 3.46 -4.44
N THR A 74 22.06 2.49 -5.07
CA THR A 74 21.50 1.14 -5.32
C THR A 74 22.13 0.09 -4.41
N ASP A 75 23.06 0.51 -3.54
CA ASP A 75 23.66 -0.38 -2.55
C ASP A 75 22.71 -0.60 -1.37
N MET A 76 22.12 -1.79 -1.30
CA MET A 76 21.17 -2.17 -0.26
C MET A 76 21.82 -2.22 1.14
N SER A 77 23.14 -2.34 1.25
CA SER A 77 23.82 -2.36 2.55
C SER A 77 23.63 -1.08 3.37
N GLU A 78 23.32 0.04 2.71
CA GLU A 78 23.05 1.35 3.35
C GLU A 78 21.85 1.33 4.30
N ILE A 79 20.89 0.38 4.12
CA ILE A 79 19.75 0.25 5.04
C ILE A 79 20.18 -0.18 6.45
N SER A 80 21.36 -0.79 6.58
CA SER A 80 21.84 -1.30 7.87
C SER A 80 22.08 -0.21 8.91
N GLY A 81 22.25 1.03 8.47
CA GLY A 81 22.43 2.20 9.32
C GLY A 81 21.12 2.93 9.68
N ALA A 82 19.98 2.53 9.13
CA ALA A 82 18.69 3.17 9.39
C ALA A 82 17.99 2.57 10.62
N ASN A 83 17.21 3.39 11.32
CA ASN A 83 16.28 2.92 12.35
C ASN A 83 14.94 2.49 11.74
N VAL A 84 14.53 3.19 10.68
CA VAL A 84 13.28 2.92 9.95
C VAL A 84 13.61 2.68 8.49
N VAL A 85 13.25 1.51 7.99
CA VAL A 85 13.39 1.11 6.58
C VAL A 85 12.01 1.14 5.95
N ILE A 86 11.76 2.12 5.10
CA ILE A 86 10.47 2.32 4.44
C ILE A 86 10.53 1.69 3.05
N VAL A 87 9.70 0.68 2.79
CA VAL A 87 9.63 -0.01 1.51
C VAL A 87 8.48 0.55 0.71
N ILE A 88 8.78 1.27 -0.37
CA ILE A 88 7.78 1.86 -1.27
C ILE A 88 7.99 1.34 -2.69
N VAL A 89 7.66 0.08 -2.86
CA VAL A 89 7.62 -0.61 -4.15
C VAL A 89 6.28 -1.32 -4.28
N PRO A 90 5.80 -1.59 -5.50
CA PRO A 90 4.59 -2.37 -5.69
C PRO A 90 4.66 -3.73 -4.98
N ALA A 91 3.56 -4.13 -4.34
CA ALA A 91 3.54 -5.28 -3.43
C ALA A 91 3.95 -6.60 -4.12
N GLN A 92 3.63 -6.80 -5.40
CA GLN A 92 4.05 -7.98 -6.18
C GLN A 92 5.58 -8.12 -6.34
N HIS A 93 6.36 -7.12 -5.92
CA HIS A 93 7.83 -7.16 -5.98
C HIS A 93 8.47 -7.27 -4.60
N HIS A 94 7.69 -7.46 -3.54
CA HIS A 94 8.24 -7.58 -2.19
C HIS A 94 9.21 -8.76 -2.03
N ASP A 95 9.01 -9.87 -2.73
CA ASP A 95 9.92 -11.00 -2.77
C ASP A 95 11.35 -10.59 -3.17
N LYS A 96 11.47 -9.76 -4.22
CA LYS A 96 12.75 -9.25 -4.73
C LYS A 96 13.41 -8.29 -3.75
N VAL A 97 12.61 -7.45 -3.08
CA VAL A 97 13.13 -6.53 -2.06
C VAL A 97 13.55 -7.30 -0.82
N ILE A 98 12.75 -8.25 -0.34
CA ILE A 98 13.07 -9.13 0.78
C ILE A 98 14.42 -9.80 0.54
N ALA A 99 14.59 -10.48 -0.60
CA ALA A 99 15.82 -11.20 -0.93
C ALA A 99 17.09 -10.33 -0.84
N ARG A 100 16.98 -9.03 -1.16
CA ARG A 100 18.09 -8.08 -1.12
C ARG A 100 18.26 -7.40 0.23
N ALA A 101 17.15 -7.10 0.93
CA ALA A 101 17.18 -6.36 2.18
C ALA A 101 17.59 -7.24 3.37
N LEU A 102 17.13 -8.51 3.41
CA LEU A 102 17.37 -9.43 4.53
C LEU A 102 18.81 -9.47 5.02
N PRO A 103 19.87 -9.59 4.16
CA PRO A 103 21.26 -9.66 4.63
C PRO A 103 21.74 -8.41 5.38
N HIS A 104 21.02 -7.31 5.25
CA HIS A 104 21.41 -6.00 5.76
C HIS A 104 20.50 -5.48 6.89
N LEU A 105 19.39 -6.17 7.16
CA LEU A 105 18.51 -5.83 8.29
C LEU A 105 19.14 -6.24 9.62
N LYS A 106 18.92 -5.42 10.65
CA LYS A 106 19.47 -5.59 11.98
C LYS A 106 18.41 -5.51 13.07
N PRO A 107 18.62 -6.18 14.21
CA PRO A 107 17.77 -6.04 15.39
C PRO A 107 17.52 -4.56 15.75
N GLY A 108 16.30 -4.24 16.17
CA GLY A 108 15.90 -2.90 16.57
C GLY A 108 15.42 -2.01 15.42
N GLN A 109 15.45 -2.47 14.18
CA GLN A 109 14.89 -1.73 13.05
C GLN A 109 13.37 -1.92 12.92
N LEU A 110 12.70 -0.89 12.39
CA LEU A 110 11.33 -0.96 11.90
C LEU A 110 11.33 -1.04 10.36
N VAL A 111 10.72 -2.07 9.81
CA VAL A 111 10.38 -2.15 8.38
C VAL A 111 8.94 -1.67 8.20
N LEU A 112 8.76 -0.56 7.49
CA LEU A 112 7.47 0.04 7.18
C LEU A 112 7.15 -0.16 5.70
N LEU A 113 6.19 -1.04 5.40
CA LEU A 113 5.74 -1.35 4.03
C LEU A 113 4.69 -0.31 3.60
N ASN A 114 4.89 0.40 2.50
CA ASN A 114 3.94 1.45 2.10
C ASN A 114 3.69 1.47 0.57
N PRO A 115 2.71 0.69 0.06
CA PRO A 115 1.79 -0.22 0.75
C PRO A 115 2.37 -1.64 0.97
N GLY A 116 1.67 -2.43 1.80
CA GLY A 116 2.06 -3.81 2.08
C GLY A 116 1.20 -4.89 1.37
N GLY A 117 0.14 -4.52 0.67
CA GLY A 117 -0.86 -5.49 0.21
C GLY A 117 -1.58 -6.20 1.37
N VAL A 118 -2.30 -7.26 1.12
CA VAL A 118 -2.98 -8.04 2.17
C VAL A 118 -2.02 -9.09 2.74
N GLY A 119 -1.50 -8.81 3.93
CA GLY A 119 -0.59 -9.71 4.64
C GLY A 119 0.89 -9.56 4.31
N GLY A 120 1.32 -8.50 3.63
CA GLY A 120 2.74 -8.26 3.36
C GLY A 120 3.61 -8.25 4.61
N ALA A 121 3.10 -7.71 5.73
CA ALA A 121 3.82 -7.76 7.00
C ALA A 121 4.04 -9.19 7.50
N LEU A 122 3.09 -10.10 7.27
CA LEU A 122 3.25 -11.54 7.58
C LEU A 122 4.32 -12.17 6.69
N LEU A 123 4.31 -11.84 5.38
CA LEU A 123 5.30 -12.31 4.42
C LEU A 123 6.72 -11.89 4.82
N TRP A 124 6.92 -10.62 5.15
CA TRP A 124 8.20 -10.10 5.62
C TRP A 124 8.64 -10.73 6.94
N SER A 125 7.72 -10.85 7.89
CA SER A 125 8.02 -11.47 9.19
C SER A 125 8.35 -12.95 9.07
N ALA A 126 7.72 -13.68 8.15
CA ALA A 126 8.09 -15.06 7.85
C ALA A 126 9.50 -15.15 7.26
N ALA A 127 9.84 -14.27 6.32
CA ALA A 127 11.18 -14.22 5.73
C ALA A 127 12.27 -13.88 6.76
N LEU A 128 12.03 -12.92 7.66
CA LEU A 128 12.90 -12.57 8.77
C LEU A 128 13.15 -13.77 9.69
N ARG A 129 12.08 -14.47 10.10
CA ARG A 129 12.18 -15.67 10.95
C ARG A 129 12.99 -16.78 10.27
N ASN A 130 12.73 -17.04 8.99
CA ASN A 130 13.43 -18.07 8.22
C ASN A 130 14.92 -17.77 8.06
N ALA A 131 15.29 -16.49 7.99
CA ALA A 131 16.67 -16.02 7.97
C ALA A 131 17.34 -15.97 9.37
N GLY A 132 16.60 -16.31 10.44
CA GLY A 132 17.10 -16.22 11.82
C GLY A 132 17.23 -14.79 12.35
N ILE A 133 16.70 -13.79 11.64
CA ILE A 133 16.74 -12.38 12.05
C ILE A 133 15.59 -12.12 13.04
N ARG A 134 15.95 -11.67 14.22
CA ARG A 134 15.01 -11.38 15.32
C ARG A 134 14.98 -9.89 15.63
N ASP A 135 13.96 -9.47 16.37
CA ASP A 135 13.85 -8.10 16.88
C ASP A 135 13.81 -7.03 15.79
N VAL A 136 13.24 -7.37 14.63
CA VAL A 136 12.86 -6.43 13.56
C VAL A 136 11.35 -6.31 13.56
N LEU A 137 10.86 -5.08 13.79
CA LEU A 137 9.43 -4.76 13.75
C LEU A 137 8.97 -4.61 12.31
N VAL A 138 7.74 -5.03 12.01
CA VAL A 138 7.15 -4.85 10.69
C VAL A 138 5.80 -4.18 10.81
N ALA A 139 5.59 -3.12 10.05
CA ALA A 139 4.32 -2.41 9.99
C ALA A 139 3.91 -2.13 8.55
N GLN A 140 2.60 -2.05 8.31
CA GLN A 140 2.04 -1.69 7.01
C GLN A 140 0.80 -0.82 7.16
N PRO A 141 0.70 0.32 6.46
CA PRO A 141 -0.56 1.04 6.37
C PRO A 141 -1.54 0.35 5.42
N ALA A 142 -2.79 0.75 5.55
CA ALA A 142 -3.88 0.29 4.68
C ALA A 142 -3.64 0.64 3.20
N ASP A 143 -2.91 1.73 2.94
CA ASP A 143 -2.63 2.21 1.59
C ASP A 143 -1.47 3.22 1.61
N LEU A 144 -0.97 3.61 0.42
CA LEU A 144 0.00 4.68 0.28
C LEU A 144 -0.55 5.99 0.85
N LEU A 145 0.23 6.71 1.66
CA LEU A 145 -0.21 7.98 2.26
C LEU A 145 -0.51 9.06 1.23
N TYR A 146 0.22 9.07 0.11
CA TYR A 146 0.12 10.12 -0.89
C TYR A 146 -0.76 9.73 -2.07
N ALA A 147 -1.61 10.67 -2.51
CA ALA A 147 -2.14 10.68 -3.85
C ALA A 147 -1.26 11.61 -4.70
N GLY A 148 -0.57 11.05 -5.70
CA GLY A 148 0.37 11.82 -6.50
C GLY A 148 1.07 10.99 -7.56
N PHE A 149 1.92 11.66 -8.32
CA PHE A 149 2.68 11.04 -9.41
C PHE A 149 4.06 11.70 -9.56
N ARG A 150 4.94 11.03 -10.29
CA ARG A 150 6.24 11.55 -10.68
C ARG A 150 6.24 11.87 -12.17
N THR A 151 6.70 13.06 -12.52
CA THR A 151 6.88 13.45 -13.93
C THR A 151 8.08 12.73 -14.55
N PRO A 152 8.16 12.61 -15.89
CA PRO A 152 9.34 12.07 -16.57
C PRO A 152 10.65 12.78 -16.19
N GLY A 153 10.60 14.10 -15.90
CA GLY A 153 11.73 14.89 -15.40
C GLY A 153 12.06 14.68 -13.92
N GLY A 154 11.43 13.71 -13.24
CA GLY A 154 11.75 13.36 -11.86
C GLY A 154 11.06 14.22 -10.79
N LYS A 155 10.27 15.25 -11.15
CA LYS A 155 9.51 16.05 -10.20
C LYS A 155 8.40 15.21 -9.56
N ALA A 156 8.35 15.17 -8.24
CA ALA A 156 7.25 14.56 -7.49
C ALA A 156 6.09 15.57 -7.38
N VAL A 157 4.87 15.13 -7.69
CA VAL A 157 3.66 15.93 -7.49
C VAL A 157 2.84 15.26 -6.41
N VAL A 158 2.65 15.95 -5.29
CA VAL A 158 1.78 15.54 -4.18
C VAL A 158 0.45 16.27 -4.36
N ALA A 159 -0.52 15.57 -4.94
CA ALA A 159 -1.85 16.12 -5.20
C ALA A 159 -2.70 16.13 -3.94
N ASP A 160 -2.57 15.10 -3.10
CA ASP A 160 -3.23 15.00 -1.80
C ASP A 160 -2.43 14.07 -0.86
N LYS A 161 -2.72 14.13 0.43
CA LYS A 161 -2.20 13.22 1.46
C LYS A 161 -3.36 12.82 2.38
N LYS A 162 -3.49 11.53 2.65
CA LYS A 162 -4.56 11.02 3.51
C LYS A 162 -4.52 11.67 4.88
N LYS A 163 -5.67 12.09 5.39
CA LYS A 163 -5.79 12.71 6.73
C LYS A 163 -5.64 11.70 7.85
N LYS A 164 -6.07 10.46 7.60
CA LYS A 164 -5.93 9.31 8.50
C LYS A 164 -5.68 8.06 7.66
N ALA A 165 -4.82 7.19 8.14
CA ALA A 165 -4.57 5.89 7.53
C ALA A 165 -4.36 4.84 8.63
N ALA A 166 -5.06 3.72 8.56
CA ALA A 166 -4.87 2.61 9.49
C ALA A 166 -3.49 2.00 9.30
N LEU A 167 -2.75 1.80 10.39
CA LEU A 167 -1.43 1.17 10.42
C LEU A 167 -1.53 -0.16 11.18
N GLY A 168 -1.36 -1.26 10.47
CA GLY A 168 -1.22 -2.58 11.05
C GLY A 168 0.23 -2.85 11.45
N ILE A 169 0.42 -3.47 12.61
CA ILE A 169 1.72 -3.79 13.19
C ILE A 169 1.77 -5.28 13.47
N PHE A 170 2.92 -5.90 13.23
CA PHE A 170 3.11 -7.31 13.50
C PHE A 170 4.44 -7.57 14.25
N PRO A 171 4.37 -8.23 15.42
CA PRO A 171 3.13 -8.54 16.15
C PRO A 171 2.44 -7.28 16.69
N ASN A 172 1.11 -7.33 16.87
CA ASN A 172 0.35 -6.17 17.36
C ASN A 172 0.67 -5.81 18.81
N ALA A 173 1.21 -6.74 19.60
CA ALA A 173 1.73 -6.48 20.93
C ALA A 173 2.78 -5.36 20.98
N ASP A 174 3.51 -5.12 19.87
CA ASP A 174 4.53 -4.06 19.76
C ASP A 174 3.95 -2.71 19.25
N ARG A 175 2.62 -2.60 19.18
CA ARG A 175 1.91 -1.45 18.60
C ARG A 175 2.37 -0.11 19.19
N ASP A 176 2.45 0.00 20.50
CA ASP A 176 2.74 1.27 21.17
C ASP A 176 4.17 1.75 20.85
N VAL A 177 5.12 0.82 20.74
CA VAL A 177 6.50 1.13 20.35
C VAL A 177 6.55 1.64 18.91
N VAL A 178 5.89 0.96 17.98
CA VAL A 178 5.86 1.37 16.56
C VAL A 178 5.15 2.72 16.40
N MET A 179 4.02 2.91 17.07
CA MET A 179 3.28 4.18 17.01
C MET A 179 4.12 5.36 17.53
N GLN A 180 4.93 5.17 18.59
CA GLN A 180 5.87 6.20 19.04
C GLN A 180 6.96 6.52 18.01
N ILE A 181 7.47 5.50 17.29
CA ILE A 181 8.49 5.68 16.25
C ILE A 181 7.93 6.50 15.07
N VAL A 182 6.69 6.25 14.65
CA VAL A 182 6.11 6.87 13.45
C VAL A 182 5.43 8.21 13.70
N ALA A 183 4.97 8.48 14.92
CA ALA A 183 4.12 9.63 15.25
C ALA A 183 4.74 10.99 14.91
N ASP A 184 6.06 11.14 15.03
CA ASP A 184 6.77 12.39 14.78
C ASP A 184 6.89 12.77 13.30
N VAL A 185 6.71 11.79 12.39
CA VAL A 185 6.85 12.01 10.95
C VAL A 185 5.52 11.74 10.22
N PHE A 186 4.75 10.78 10.71
CA PHE A 186 3.51 10.34 10.07
C PHE A 186 2.33 10.38 11.06
N PRO A 187 1.93 11.57 11.53
CA PRO A 187 0.82 11.71 12.50
C PRO A 187 -0.53 11.24 11.94
N GLU A 188 -0.61 11.02 10.64
CA GLU A 188 -1.79 10.48 9.96
C GLU A 188 -2.05 9.00 10.30
N PHE A 189 -1.02 8.27 10.74
CA PHE A 189 -1.20 6.86 11.09
C PHE A 189 -2.01 6.69 12.38
N GLN A 190 -3.01 5.81 12.29
CA GLN A 190 -3.81 5.37 13.42
C GLN A 190 -3.67 3.85 13.55
N PRO A 191 -3.55 3.30 14.76
CA PRO A 191 -3.37 1.87 14.91
C PRO A 191 -4.61 1.10 14.43
N ALA A 192 -4.39 0.11 13.54
CA ALA A 192 -5.37 -0.91 13.22
C ALA A 192 -5.41 -1.98 14.31
N ALA A 193 -6.46 -2.78 14.36
CA ALA A 193 -6.51 -3.92 15.25
C ALA A 193 -5.46 -4.99 14.89
N ASN A 194 -5.12 -5.11 13.61
CA ASN A 194 -4.07 -6.02 13.13
C ASN A 194 -3.66 -5.70 11.69
N VAL A 195 -2.59 -6.37 11.21
CA VAL A 195 -2.05 -6.15 9.85
C VAL A 195 -2.98 -6.61 8.73
N LEU A 196 -3.90 -7.56 8.97
CA LEU A 196 -4.86 -7.99 7.96
C LEU A 196 -6.00 -6.98 7.82
N GLU A 197 -6.46 -6.36 8.92
CA GLU A 197 -7.36 -5.20 8.84
C GLU A 197 -6.73 -4.08 8.01
N ALA A 198 -5.49 -3.69 8.33
CA ALA A 198 -4.80 -2.66 7.58
C ALA A 198 -4.65 -3.04 6.11
N GLY A 199 -4.16 -4.25 5.81
CA GLY A 199 -3.97 -4.70 4.43
C GLY A 199 -5.23 -4.71 3.58
N MET A 200 -6.38 -5.03 4.18
CA MET A 200 -7.70 -4.99 3.53
C MET A 200 -8.38 -3.62 3.65
N GLY A 201 -7.88 -2.71 4.50
CA GLY A 201 -8.54 -1.44 4.82
C GLY A 201 -8.46 -0.38 3.73
N GLY A 202 -7.57 -0.54 2.75
CA GLY A 202 -7.42 0.41 1.65
C GLY A 202 -8.50 0.30 0.57
N PRO A 203 -8.80 1.39 -0.15
CA PRO A 203 -9.81 1.37 -1.21
C PRO A 203 -9.34 0.64 -2.48
N GLY A 204 -8.03 0.47 -2.71
CA GLY A 204 -7.48 0.01 -3.98
C GLY A 204 -8.15 -1.26 -4.52
N MET A 205 -8.19 -2.33 -3.72
CA MET A 205 -8.81 -3.60 -4.15
C MET A 205 -10.29 -3.48 -4.56
N LEU A 206 -10.96 -2.41 -4.13
CA LEU A 206 -12.38 -2.18 -4.39
C LEU A 206 -12.61 -1.26 -5.59
N VAL A 207 -11.85 -0.16 -5.67
CA VAL A 207 -12.08 0.86 -6.70
C VAL A 207 -11.28 0.63 -7.99
N HIS A 208 -10.35 -0.32 -8.01
CA HIS A 208 -9.49 -0.56 -9.17
C HIS A 208 -9.86 -1.83 -9.96
N PRO A 209 -9.68 -3.08 -9.48
CA PRO A 209 -9.83 -4.26 -10.34
C PRO A 209 -11.24 -4.42 -10.91
N LEU A 210 -12.24 -4.48 -10.04
CA LEU A 210 -13.61 -4.74 -10.47
C LEU A 210 -14.18 -3.61 -11.36
N PRO A 211 -14.05 -2.31 -11.00
CA PRO A 211 -14.46 -1.23 -11.91
C PRO A 211 -13.73 -1.25 -13.24
N MET A 212 -12.43 -1.59 -13.26
CA MET A 212 -11.66 -1.70 -14.49
C MET A 212 -12.19 -2.81 -15.41
N LEU A 213 -12.48 -3.98 -14.86
CA LEU A 213 -13.09 -5.09 -15.59
C LEU A 213 -14.48 -4.76 -16.14
N MET A 214 -15.30 -4.06 -15.35
CA MET A 214 -16.65 -3.64 -15.79
C MET A 214 -16.62 -2.52 -16.84
N ASN A 215 -15.48 -1.88 -17.07
CA ASN A 215 -15.26 -0.85 -18.09
C ASN A 215 -14.33 -1.33 -19.23
N ALA A 216 -14.12 -2.63 -19.38
CA ALA A 216 -13.14 -3.20 -20.31
C ALA A 216 -13.30 -2.67 -21.75
N VAL A 217 -14.51 -2.69 -22.31
CA VAL A 217 -14.77 -2.19 -23.66
C VAL A 217 -14.36 -0.73 -23.83
N ARG A 218 -14.57 0.09 -22.80
CA ARG A 218 -14.24 1.50 -22.85
C ARG A 218 -12.72 1.71 -22.72
N ILE A 219 -12.05 0.93 -21.90
CA ILE A 219 -10.57 0.97 -21.77
C ILE A 219 -9.93 0.62 -23.10
N ASP A 220 -10.34 -0.47 -23.74
CA ASP A 220 -9.75 -0.91 -25.01
C ASP A 220 -9.99 0.06 -26.18
N ARG A 221 -11.07 0.86 -26.13
CA ARG A 221 -11.46 1.74 -27.26
C ARG A 221 -11.12 3.19 -27.05
N ASP A 222 -11.28 3.70 -25.83
CA ASP A 222 -11.38 5.14 -25.56
C ASP A 222 -10.28 5.67 -24.61
N ALA A 223 -9.43 4.82 -24.05
CA ALA A 223 -8.36 5.28 -23.14
C ALA A 223 -7.34 6.20 -23.86
N PRO A 224 -6.87 7.29 -23.18
CA PRO A 224 -7.19 7.68 -21.82
C PRO A 224 -8.47 8.56 -21.75
N PHE A 225 -9.30 8.33 -20.72
CA PHE A 225 -10.48 9.12 -20.41
C PHE A 225 -10.57 9.37 -18.88
N LYS A 226 -11.42 10.29 -18.43
CA LYS A 226 -11.66 10.46 -16.98
C LYS A 226 -12.32 9.21 -16.43
N TYR A 227 -11.80 8.70 -15.32
CA TYR A 227 -12.15 7.38 -14.82
C TYR A 227 -12.82 7.45 -13.44
N ASP A 228 -12.31 6.84 -12.41
CA ASP A 228 -12.80 6.67 -11.05
C ASP A 228 -14.17 7.34 -10.73
N ALA A 229 -14.19 8.64 -10.52
CA ALA A 229 -15.42 9.36 -10.16
C ALA A 229 -16.51 9.36 -11.26
N TYR A 230 -16.18 9.07 -12.51
CA TYR A 230 -17.13 9.15 -13.64
C TYR A 230 -17.60 7.79 -14.13
N ASP A 231 -16.76 6.78 -14.09
CA ASP A 231 -17.04 5.46 -14.66
C ASP A 231 -17.41 4.41 -13.60
N ILE A 232 -17.34 4.76 -12.31
CA ILE A 232 -18.05 4.04 -11.28
C ILE A 232 -19.51 4.48 -11.32
N THR A 233 -20.27 3.87 -12.26
CA THR A 233 -21.70 4.09 -12.41
C THR A 233 -22.49 3.49 -11.23
N PRO A 234 -23.81 3.78 -11.06
CA PRO A 234 -24.60 3.16 -10.00
C PRO A 234 -24.57 1.62 -10.02
N SER A 235 -24.45 1.00 -11.20
CA SER A 235 -24.36 -0.46 -11.33
C SER A 235 -22.99 -0.98 -10.92
N VAL A 236 -21.91 -0.30 -11.30
CA VAL A 236 -20.54 -0.59 -10.86
C VAL A 236 -20.41 -0.42 -9.34
N ALA A 237 -20.95 0.69 -8.80
CA ALA A 237 -20.94 0.95 -7.37
C ALA A 237 -21.61 -0.17 -6.55
N ARG A 238 -22.79 -0.63 -6.99
CA ARG A 238 -23.45 -1.79 -6.35
C ARG A 238 -22.61 -3.06 -6.36
N ALA A 239 -21.87 -3.31 -7.45
CA ALA A 239 -20.96 -4.46 -7.52
C ALA A 239 -19.77 -4.31 -6.54
N VAL A 240 -19.21 -3.09 -6.47
CA VAL A 240 -18.16 -2.76 -5.50
C VAL A 240 -18.65 -2.92 -4.05
N GLU A 241 -19.85 -2.47 -3.72
CA GLU A 241 -20.44 -2.64 -2.39
C GLU A 241 -20.65 -4.12 -2.02
N LYS A 242 -20.90 -4.99 -3.01
CA LYS A 242 -20.95 -6.45 -2.78
C LYS A 242 -19.57 -7.03 -2.51
N LEU A 243 -18.56 -6.62 -3.27
CA LEU A 243 -17.14 -6.96 -3.02
C LEU A 243 -16.71 -6.48 -1.62
N ASP A 244 -17.11 -5.26 -1.26
CA ASP A 244 -16.84 -4.66 0.04
C ASP A 244 -17.48 -5.43 1.20
N ALA A 245 -18.70 -5.93 1.03
CA ALA A 245 -19.37 -6.75 2.04
C ALA A 245 -18.59 -8.06 2.33
N GLU A 246 -18.00 -8.69 1.33
CA GLU A 246 -17.13 -9.86 1.50
C GLU A 246 -15.87 -9.50 2.31
N ARG A 247 -15.21 -8.39 1.97
CA ARG A 247 -14.05 -7.86 2.69
C ARG A 247 -14.37 -7.56 4.16
N ILE A 248 -15.47 -6.86 4.41
CA ILE A 248 -15.94 -6.50 5.76
C ILE A 248 -16.19 -7.76 6.61
N ALA A 249 -16.79 -8.80 6.02
CA ALA A 249 -17.05 -10.05 6.74
C ALA A 249 -15.74 -10.72 7.19
N ILE A 250 -14.71 -10.71 6.34
CA ILE A 250 -13.38 -11.26 6.66
C ILE A 250 -12.73 -10.44 7.79
N ILE A 251 -12.70 -9.10 7.65
CA ILE A 251 -12.13 -8.21 8.66
C ILE A 251 -12.80 -8.42 10.02
N GLY A 252 -14.14 -8.46 10.06
CA GLY A 252 -14.90 -8.68 11.29
C GLY A 252 -14.60 -10.05 11.94
N LYS A 253 -14.46 -11.11 11.13
CA LYS A 253 -14.10 -12.45 11.62
C LYS A 253 -12.70 -12.48 12.26
N LEU A 254 -11.80 -11.63 11.80
CA LEU A 254 -10.43 -11.50 12.31
C LEU A 254 -10.28 -10.47 13.44
N GLY A 255 -11.39 -9.94 13.97
CA GLY A 255 -11.39 -8.99 15.09
C GLY A 255 -11.00 -7.56 14.70
N GLY A 256 -10.98 -7.26 13.41
CA GLY A 256 -10.75 -5.90 12.91
C GLY A 256 -12.04 -5.06 12.87
N ARG A 257 -11.89 -3.76 12.56
CA ARG A 257 -12.99 -2.83 12.39
C ARG A 257 -13.60 -2.95 10.99
N PRO A 258 -14.83 -3.43 10.85
CA PRO A 258 -15.49 -3.65 9.56
C PRO A 258 -16.01 -2.33 8.97
N LEU A 259 -15.11 -1.47 8.46
CA LEU A 259 -15.46 -0.15 7.95
C LEU A 259 -15.85 -0.23 6.46
N PRO A 260 -17.08 0.17 6.07
CA PRO A 260 -17.49 0.24 4.67
C PRO A 260 -16.63 1.20 3.83
N ILE A 261 -16.48 0.91 2.55
CA ILE A 261 -15.62 1.70 1.65
C ILE A 261 -15.98 3.20 1.63
N LYS A 262 -17.25 3.55 1.67
CA LYS A 262 -17.67 4.96 1.72
C LYS A 262 -17.13 5.67 2.97
N ASP A 263 -17.10 4.97 4.10
CA ASP A 263 -16.61 5.52 5.37
C ASP A 263 -15.07 5.58 5.39
N VAL A 264 -14.39 4.64 4.71
CA VAL A 264 -12.93 4.73 4.45
C VAL A 264 -12.59 5.99 3.67
N LEU A 265 -13.31 6.28 2.60
CA LEU A 265 -13.11 7.51 1.81
C LEU A 265 -13.40 8.77 2.64
N THR A 266 -14.41 8.71 3.52
CA THR A 266 -14.71 9.78 4.46
C THR A 266 -13.53 10.04 5.41
N GLU A 267 -12.95 8.99 6.00
CA GLU A 267 -11.78 9.13 6.88
C GLU A 267 -10.54 9.65 6.14
N TYR A 268 -10.32 9.19 4.90
CA TYR A 268 -9.14 9.59 4.12
C TYR A 268 -9.21 11.05 3.66
N TYR A 269 -10.36 11.48 3.16
CA TYR A 269 -10.48 12.73 2.41
C TYR A 269 -11.49 13.72 3.01
N GLY A 270 -12.29 13.31 3.98
CA GLY A 270 -13.30 14.15 4.62
C GLY A 270 -14.54 14.39 3.74
N VAL A 271 -14.77 13.50 2.77
CA VAL A 271 -15.95 13.54 1.89
C VAL A 271 -17.11 12.75 2.49
N THR A 272 -18.36 13.08 2.10
CA THR A 272 -19.54 12.37 2.56
C THR A 272 -20.52 12.15 1.41
N GLY A 273 -21.21 11.01 1.43
CA GLY A 273 -22.29 10.65 0.52
C GLY A 273 -23.24 9.67 1.21
N VAL A 274 -24.45 9.52 0.70
CA VAL A 274 -25.41 8.56 1.27
C VAL A 274 -25.01 7.11 1.02
N ASP A 275 -24.31 6.88 -0.10
CA ASP A 275 -23.78 5.58 -0.51
C ASP A 275 -22.37 5.71 -1.09
N PHE A 276 -21.79 4.60 -1.54
CA PHE A 276 -20.47 4.61 -2.17
C PHE A 276 -20.47 5.39 -3.50
N TYR A 277 -21.55 5.31 -4.29
CA TYR A 277 -21.64 6.01 -5.56
C TYR A 277 -21.51 7.53 -5.40
N GLU A 278 -22.23 8.12 -4.46
CA GLU A 278 -22.13 9.55 -4.18
C GLU A 278 -20.77 9.91 -3.58
N THR A 279 -20.27 9.10 -2.64
CA THR A 279 -19.00 9.37 -1.96
C THR A 279 -17.81 9.38 -2.93
N VAL A 280 -17.72 8.41 -3.83
CA VAL A 280 -16.60 8.31 -4.78
C VAL A 280 -16.56 9.50 -5.74
N ARG A 281 -17.72 10.01 -6.14
CA ARG A 281 -17.85 11.15 -7.05
C ARG A 281 -17.46 12.50 -6.41
N CYS A 282 -17.41 12.56 -5.09
CA CYS A 282 -16.97 13.74 -4.35
C CYS A 282 -15.52 13.62 -3.85
N THR A 283 -14.83 12.49 -4.13
CA THR A 283 -13.48 12.23 -3.63
C THR A 283 -12.45 12.97 -4.49
N PRO A 284 -11.74 13.98 -3.93
CA PRO A 284 -10.92 14.90 -4.72
C PRO A 284 -9.87 14.24 -5.60
N PRO A 285 -9.06 13.24 -5.14
CA PRO A 285 -8.09 12.59 -5.99
C PRO A 285 -8.70 11.87 -7.21
N TYR A 286 -9.94 11.42 -7.12
CA TYR A 286 -10.62 10.68 -8.19
C TYR A 286 -11.23 11.57 -9.27
N LEU A 287 -11.49 12.85 -8.96
CA LEU A 287 -12.06 13.80 -9.94
C LEU A 287 -11.11 14.07 -11.13
N GLY A 288 -9.80 13.92 -10.92
CA GLY A 288 -8.78 14.16 -11.93
C GLY A 288 -8.14 12.91 -12.51
N SER A 289 -8.50 11.72 -12.03
CA SER A 289 -7.90 10.48 -12.47
C SER A 289 -8.26 10.16 -13.92
N THR A 290 -7.33 9.51 -14.61
CA THR A 290 -7.51 9.01 -15.97
C THR A 290 -7.48 7.48 -15.96
N ALA A 291 -8.26 6.88 -16.85
CA ALA A 291 -8.27 5.43 -17.02
C ALA A 291 -6.88 4.91 -17.36
N PRO A 292 -6.53 3.72 -16.85
CA PRO A 292 -5.37 2.97 -17.34
C PRO A 292 -5.42 2.79 -18.85
N ALA A 293 -4.24 2.73 -19.48
CA ALA A 293 -4.15 2.54 -20.93
C ALA A 293 -4.58 1.14 -21.37
N ASP A 294 -4.34 0.15 -20.51
CA ASP A 294 -4.63 -1.27 -20.77
C ASP A 294 -4.65 -2.09 -19.47
N PHE A 295 -4.91 -3.38 -19.58
CA PHE A 295 -5.01 -4.32 -18.44
C PHE A 295 -3.67 -4.80 -17.86
N SER A 296 -2.52 -4.35 -18.37
CA SER A 296 -1.22 -4.56 -17.73
C SER A 296 -0.99 -3.61 -16.55
N HIS A 297 -1.84 -2.59 -16.41
CA HIS A 297 -1.75 -1.59 -15.35
C HIS A 297 -1.79 -2.23 -13.95
N ARG A 298 -1.12 -1.57 -13.00
CA ARG A 298 -1.02 -2.03 -11.61
C ARG A 298 -2.37 -2.28 -10.91
N TYR A 299 -3.43 -1.63 -11.34
CA TYR A 299 -4.78 -1.85 -10.83
C TYR A 299 -5.24 -3.31 -10.98
N ILE A 300 -4.70 -4.03 -11.95
CA ILE A 300 -4.89 -5.46 -12.14
C ILE A 300 -3.65 -6.24 -11.68
N SER A 301 -2.47 -5.92 -12.24
CA SER A 301 -1.26 -6.73 -12.07
C SER A 301 -0.65 -6.69 -10.66
N GLU A 302 -0.99 -5.69 -9.83
CA GLU A 302 -0.61 -5.63 -8.42
C GLU A 302 -1.76 -6.05 -7.50
N GLU A 303 -2.93 -5.42 -7.68
CA GLU A 303 -3.98 -5.51 -6.67
C GLU A 303 -4.74 -6.83 -6.70
N VAL A 304 -4.87 -7.46 -7.85
CA VAL A 304 -5.49 -8.80 -7.90
C VAL A 304 -4.63 -9.83 -7.15
N PRO A 305 -3.34 -10.04 -7.49
CA PRO A 305 -2.54 -11.08 -6.84
C PRO A 305 -2.17 -10.77 -5.38
N THR A 306 -2.10 -9.49 -4.99
CA THR A 306 -1.61 -9.12 -3.64
C THR A 306 -2.69 -8.61 -2.70
N GLN A 307 -3.93 -8.41 -3.18
CA GLN A 307 -5.04 -7.95 -2.35
C GLN A 307 -6.29 -8.82 -2.51
N VAL A 308 -6.79 -9.03 -3.74
CA VAL A 308 -8.04 -9.79 -3.95
C VAL A 308 -7.82 -11.29 -3.69
N VAL A 309 -6.77 -11.88 -4.26
CA VAL A 309 -6.44 -13.31 -4.07
C VAL A 309 -6.21 -13.66 -2.60
N PRO A 310 -5.35 -12.94 -1.83
CA PRO A 310 -5.16 -13.27 -0.42
C PRO A 310 -6.45 -13.09 0.39
N SER A 311 -7.26 -12.07 0.11
CA SER A 311 -8.55 -11.87 0.78
C SER A 311 -9.51 -13.04 0.53
N ALA A 312 -9.66 -13.47 -0.72
CA ALA A 312 -10.48 -14.64 -1.07
C ALA A 312 -9.94 -15.93 -0.45
N SER A 313 -8.61 -16.12 -0.43
CA SER A 313 -7.96 -17.27 0.21
C SER A 313 -8.25 -17.33 1.73
N ILE A 314 -8.14 -16.19 2.41
CA ILE A 314 -8.48 -16.07 3.84
C ILE A 314 -9.97 -16.30 4.05
N GLY A 315 -10.84 -15.71 3.23
CA GLY A 315 -12.29 -15.91 3.30
C GLY A 315 -12.66 -17.40 3.20
N ARG A 316 -12.11 -18.09 2.22
CA ARG A 316 -12.33 -19.54 2.01
C ARG A 316 -11.89 -20.35 3.24
N GLN A 317 -10.71 -20.08 3.79
CA GLN A 317 -10.20 -20.76 4.99
C GLN A 317 -11.10 -20.53 6.23
N LEU A 318 -11.68 -19.34 6.35
CA LEU A 318 -12.57 -18.96 7.45
C LEU A 318 -14.04 -19.37 7.22
N GLY A 319 -14.37 -20.03 6.11
CA GLY A 319 -15.74 -20.42 5.76
C GLY A 319 -16.63 -19.23 5.36
N ILE A 320 -16.04 -18.13 4.88
CA ILE A 320 -16.76 -16.95 4.38
C ILE A 320 -16.80 -17.04 2.86
N ALA A 321 -18.02 -17.00 2.30
CA ALA A 321 -18.19 -17.00 0.84
C ALA A 321 -17.72 -15.67 0.24
N THR A 322 -16.93 -15.76 -0.85
CA THR A 322 -16.33 -14.61 -1.54
C THR A 322 -16.61 -14.65 -3.07
N PRO A 323 -17.88 -14.80 -3.50
CA PRO A 323 -18.20 -15.01 -4.90
C PRO A 323 -17.80 -13.83 -5.81
N ILE A 324 -17.83 -12.59 -5.33
CA ILE A 324 -17.44 -11.42 -6.12
C ILE A 324 -15.90 -11.31 -6.21
N MET A 325 -15.18 -11.62 -5.14
CA MET A 325 -13.71 -11.72 -5.20
C MET A 325 -13.28 -12.81 -6.17
N ASP A 326 -13.88 -14.01 -6.09
CA ASP A 326 -13.55 -15.14 -6.97
C ASP A 326 -13.86 -14.81 -8.45
N ALA A 327 -14.99 -14.16 -8.72
CA ALA A 327 -15.33 -13.68 -10.08
C ALA A 327 -14.33 -12.61 -10.57
N THR A 328 -13.93 -11.69 -9.72
CA THR A 328 -12.92 -10.65 -10.04
C THR A 328 -11.58 -11.28 -10.40
N ILE A 329 -11.12 -12.26 -9.63
CA ILE A 329 -9.87 -13.00 -9.89
C ILE A 329 -9.95 -13.73 -11.25
N ALA A 330 -11.03 -14.46 -11.49
CA ALA A 330 -11.22 -15.24 -12.72
C ALA A 330 -11.25 -14.33 -13.96
N LEU A 331 -12.02 -13.23 -13.92
CA LEU A 331 -12.12 -12.28 -15.02
C LEU A 331 -10.79 -11.54 -15.26
N ALA A 332 -10.13 -11.10 -14.20
CA ALA A 332 -8.82 -10.44 -14.29
C ALA A 332 -7.77 -11.38 -14.91
N SER A 333 -7.75 -12.64 -14.50
CA SER A 333 -6.86 -13.65 -15.07
C SER A 333 -7.12 -13.87 -16.56
N ALA A 334 -8.38 -13.97 -16.96
CA ALA A 334 -8.76 -14.16 -18.35
C ALA A 334 -8.37 -12.96 -19.23
N VAL A 335 -8.61 -11.74 -18.76
CA VAL A 335 -8.33 -10.50 -19.52
C VAL A 335 -6.83 -10.23 -19.60
N ALA A 336 -6.08 -10.46 -18.52
CA ALA A 336 -4.63 -10.19 -18.48
C ALA A 336 -3.80 -11.34 -19.09
N GLY A 337 -4.37 -12.51 -19.33
CA GLY A 337 -3.63 -13.68 -19.78
C GLY A 337 -2.65 -14.26 -18.75
N SER A 338 -2.94 -14.08 -17.46
CA SER A 338 -2.16 -14.54 -16.31
C SER A 338 -3.01 -15.43 -15.41
N ASP A 339 -2.40 -16.32 -14.63
CA ASP A 339 -3.10 -17.09 -13.60
C ASP A 339 -2.93 -16.46 -12.23
N TYR A 340 -3.67 -15.38 -11.97
CA TYR A 340 -3.57 -14.67 -10.69
C TYR A 340 -3.97 -15.52 -9.49
N ALA A 341 -4.81 -16.55 -9.68
CA ALA A 341 -5.15 -17.46 -8.60
C ALA A 341 -3.95 -18.31 -8.14
N ALA A 342 -3.07 -18.68 -9.07
CA ALA A 342 -1.84 -19.41 -8.78
C ALA A 342 -0.66 -18.49 -8.41
N GLU A 343 -0.58 -17.30 -9.02
CA GLU A 343 0.52 -16.36 -8.83
C GLU A 343 0.36 -15.52 -7.57
N GLY A 344 -0.88 -15.32 -7.10
CA GLY A 344 -1.19 -14.44 -5.98
C GLY A 344 -0.83 -15.01 -4.61
N TRP A 345 -0.79 -14.14 -3.64
CA TRP A 345 -0.56 -14.53 -2.26
C TRP A 345 -1.77 -15.33 -1.72
N THR A 346 -1.48 -16.37 -0.97
CA THR A 346 -2.50 -17.23 -0.35
C THR A 346 -2.22 -17.38 1.15
N THR A 347 -3.13 -18.01 1.88
CA THR A 347 -2.91 -18.33 3.29
C THR A 347 -1.61 -19.13 3.51
N VAL A 348 -1.19 -19.93 2.52
CA VAL A 348 0.10 -20.66 2.55
C VAL A 348 1.27 -19.69 2.52
N SER A 349 1.32 -18.79 1.54
CA SER A 349 2.42 -17.82 1.41
C SER A 349 2.47 -16.84 2.59
N LEU A 350 1.31 -16.52 3.16
CA LEU A 350 1.21 -15.67 4.36
C LEU A 350 1.56 -16.41 5.66
N GLY A 351 1.74 -17.73 5.62
CA GLY A 351 2.08 -18.54 6.78
C GLY A 351 0.93 -18.70 7.78
N ILE A 352 -0.31 -18.61 7.33
CA ILE A 352 -1.52 -18.77 8.17
C ILE A 352 -2.41 -19.95 7.73
N ASP A 353 -1.92 -20.77 6.81
CA ASP A 353 -2.66 -21.92 6.29
C ASP A 353 -3.06 -22.89 7.38
N GLY A 354 -4.29 -23.40 7.31
CA GLY A 354 -4.86 -24.33 8.27
C GLY A 354 -5.20 -23.76 9.65
N LEU A 355 -4.94 -22.48 9.92
CA LEU A 355 -5.28 -21.84 11.18
C LEU A 355 -6.77 -21.41 11.17
N ASP A 356 -7.49 -21.65 12.27
CA ASP A 356 -8.80 -21.04 12.46
C ASP A 356 -8.71 -19.55 12.84
N ALA A 357 -9.84 -18.89 12.97
CA ALA A 357 -9.88 -17.46 13.25
C ALA A 357 -9.20 -17.08 14.59
N ASP A 358 -9.31 -17.93 15.61
CA ASP A 358 -8.73 -17.66 16.93
C ASP A 358 -7.22 -17.82 16.89
N ALA A 359 -6.72 -18.85 16.22
CA ALA A 359 -5.31 -19.08 16.02
C ALA A 359 -4.67 -17.96 15.17
N ILE A 360 -5.36 -17.49 14.12
CA ILE A 360 -4.91 -16.33 13.34
C ILE A 360 -4.84 -15.09 14.21
N ARG A 361 -5.89 -14.77 15.00
CA ARG A 361 -5.88 -13.62 15.92
C ARG A 361 -4.75 -13.69 16.93
N THR A 362 -4.51 -14.86 17.51
CA THR A 362 -3.38 -15.09 18.44
C THR A 362 -2.04 -14.83 17.77
N LEU A 363 -1.85 -15.36 16.56
CA LEU A 363 -0.64 -15.11 15.78
C LEU A 363 -0.44 -13.61 15.48
N LEU A 364 -1.52 -12.91 15.06
CA LEU A 364 -1.47 -11.49 14.74
C LEU A 364 -1.12 -10.65 15.97
N GLU A 365 -1.62 -11.02 17.15
CA GLU A 365 -1.35 -10.32 18.39
C GLU A 365 0.07 -10.60 18.91
N THR A 366 0.46 -11.87 18.95
CA THR A 366 1.68 -12.29 19.69
C THR A 366 2.89 -12.60 18.81
N GLY A 367 2.70 -12.75 17.49
CA GLY A 367 3.72 -13.24 16.56
C GLY A 367 4.04 -14.73 16.71
N ARG A 368 3.30 -15.47 17.53
CA ARG A 368 3.51 -16.89 17.84
C ARG A 368 2.32 -17.73 17.35
N ARG A 369 2.62 -18.91 16.80
CA ARG A 369 1.61 -19.92 16.46
C ARG A 369 1.25 -20.74 17.68
#